data_e44b416fe0c2135959932804c3bfd98b
#
_entry.id   e44b416fe0c2135959932804c3bfd98b
#
_cell.length_a   1.000
_cell.length_b   1.000
_cell.length_c   1.000
_cell.angle_alpha   90.00
_cell.angle_beta   90.00
_cell.angle_gamma   90.00
#
_symmetry.space_group_name_H-M   'P 1'
#
loop_
_entity.id
_entity.type
_entity.pdbx_description
1 polymer ?
#
loop_
_entity_poly.entity_id
_entity_poly.type
_entity_poly.pdbx_seq_one_letter_code
_entity_poly.pdbx_strand_id
1 'polypeptide(L)'
;MEEQHIRQEAYATEISQLSDLKNYAGKELGVSEWTTISQNQIDTFARTTDDNQWIHINPEMAKKHSPYKKPIAHGFLILSLASKFCYETVKFKNVGMGINYGLDKVRFMNATTVGSLIRARVSLISTEDIPGGLRYKMKLIFELKGQEKPACVAEFIALAYSDTSKKNNKTISSNKDQQLEELKNNTVLFKKDGDIAIVTLNRPEKYNAVNDDLVDGLNKAIAKVQKDDSIRAMVLTGSGKGFCSG
;
A
#
# COMPACT_ATOMS: atom_id res chain seq x y z
N MET A 1 23.66 -4.71 -28.90
CA MET A 1 22.75 -5.03 -27.78
C MET A 1 23.62 -4.99 -26.54
N GLU A 2 23.52 -3.92 -25.75
CA GLU A 2 24.21 -3.85 -24.46
C GLU A 2 23.58 -4.90 -23.54
N GLU A 3 24.39 -5.87 -23.10
CA GLU A 3 24.03 -6.74 -21.99
C GLU A 3 23.81 -5.86 -20.76
N GLN A 4 22.55 -5.65 -20.39
CA GLN A 4 22.24 -5.04 -19.12
C GLN A 4 22.80 -5.95 -18.01
N HIS A 5 23.89 -5.53 -17.41
CA HIS A 5 24.47 -6.18 -16.23
C HIS A 5 23.39 -6.23 -15.15
N ILE A 6 22.79 -7.40 -14.96
CA ILE A 6 21.76 -7.63 -13.93
C ILE A 6 22.43 -7.42 -12.58
N ARG A 7 22.07 -6.35 -11.87
CA ARG A 7 22.61 -6.07 -10.54
C ARG A 7 22.25 -7.20 -9.58
N GLN A 8 23.25 -7.75 -8.93
CA GLN A 8 23.10 -8.85 -7.97
C GLN A 8 22.88 -8.36 -6.53
N GLU A 9 23.29 -7.14 -6.21
CA GLU A 9 23.15 -6.53 -4.90
C GLU A 9 21.80 -5.83 -4.73
N ALA A 10 21.34 -5.73 -3.49
CA ALA A 10 20.12 -5.02 -3.14
C ALA A 10 20.31 -3.52 -3.38
N TYR A 11 19.30 -2.86 -3.94
CA TYR A 11 19.28 -1.41 -4.11
C TYR A 11 17.84 -0.91 -4.26
N ALA A 12 17.67 0.38 -4.01
CA ALA A 12 16.39 1.06 -4.16
C ALA A 12 16.50 2.31 -5.02
N THR A 13 15.45 2.62 -5.76
CA THR A 13 15.29 3.89 -6.46
C THR A 13 14.56 4.89 -5.56
N GLU A 14 15.15 6.07 -5.39
CA GLU A 14 14.47 7.19 -4.73
C GLU A 14 13.63 7.99 -5.74
N ILE A 15 12.37 8.21 -5.41
CA ILE A 15 11.41 8.99 -6.20
C ILE A 15 11.07 10.26 -5.42
N SER A 16 11.59 11.40 -5.88
CA SER A 16 11.43 12.68 -5.18
C SER A 16 10.02 13.25 -5.30
N GLN A 17 9.43 13.16 -6.49
CA GLN A 17 8.04 13.53 -6.76
C GLN A 17 7.32 12.33 -7.38
N LEU A 18 6.04 12.16 -7.10
CA LEU A 18 5.27 11.05 -7.65
C LEU A 18 5.28 11.04 -9.19
N SER A 19 5.27 12.23 -9.83
CA SER A 19 5.39 12.40 -11.28
C SER A 19 6.69 11.85 -11.87
N ASP A 20 7.78 11.82 -11.09
CA ASP A 20 9.09 11.38 -11.56
C ASP A 20 9.11 9.87 -11.85
N LEU A 21 8.18 9.12 -11.24
CA LEU A 21 8.03 7.69 -11.48
C LEU A 21 7.84 7.38 -12.97
N LYS A 22 7.20 8.28 -13.72
CA LYS A 22 6.97 8.13 -15.18
C LYS A 22 8.27 7.93 -15.98
N ASN A 23 9.38 8.50 -15.50
CA ASN A 23 10.69 8.41 -16.14
C ASN A 23 11.33 7.01 -16.04
N TYR A 24 10.73 6.13 -15.24
CA TYR A 24 11.19 4.77 -14.99
C TYR A 24 10.35 3.70 -15.70
N ALA A 25 9.39 4.07 -16.54
CA ALA A 25 8.63 3.09 -17.32
C ALA A 25 9.56 2.19 -18.15
N GLY A 26 9.36 0.87 -18.05
CA GLY A 26 10.21 -0.16 -18.65
C GLY A 26 11.54 -0.43 -17.93
N LYS A 27 11.84 0.26 -16.81
CA LYS A 27 13.11 0.12 -16.08
C LYS A 27 12.93 -0.65 -14.77
N GLU A 28 14.01 -1.29 -14.32
CA GLU A 28 14.11 -1.85 -12.98
C GLU A 28 14.20 -0.71 -11.94
N LEU A 29 13.39 -0.82 -10.88
CA LEU A 29 13.35 0.14 -9.79
C LEU A 29 14.22 -0.27 -8.61
N GLY A 30 14.43 -1.57 -8.42
CA GLY A 30 15.25 -2.05 -7.34
C GLY A 30 15.21 -3.56 -7.15
N VAL A 31 16.10 -4.01 -6.27
CA VAL A 31 16.23 -5.39 -5.80
C VAL A 31 16.23 -5.34 -4.27
N SER A 32 15.34 -6.10 -3.65
CA SER A 32 15.24 -6.15 -2.19
C SER A 32 16.37 -6.97 -1.56
N GLU A 33 16.49 -6.85 -0.25
CA GLU A 33 17.33 -7.74 0.54
C GLU A 33 16.75 -9.16 0.56
N TRP A 34 17.65 -10.14 0.83
CA TRP A 34 17.25 -11.52 1.05
C TRP A 34 16.53 -11.67 2.38
N THR A 35 15.39 -12.34 2.36
CA THR A 35 14.57 -12.64 3.55
C THR A 35 14.38 -14.14 3.67
N THR A 36 14.56 -14.69 4.86
CA THR A 36 14.30 -16.11 5.13
C THR A 36 12.81 -16.36 5.35
N ILE A 37 12.26 -17.40 4.74
CA ILE A 37 10.90 -17.87 5.00
C ILE A 37 10.95 -18.90 6.15
N SER A 38 10.46 -18.52 7.31
CA SER A 38 10.43 -19.36 8.51
C SER A 38 9.14 -20.19 8.62
N GLN A 39 9.20 -21.31 9.36
CA GLN A 39 8.00 -22.10 9.67
C GLN A 39 6.98 -21.28 10.44
N ASN A 40 7.42 -20.41 11.37
CA ASN A 40 6.52 -19.54 12.14
C ASN A 40 5.71 -18.58 11.25
N GLN A 41 6.31 -18.04 10.18
CA GLN A 41 5.56 -17.22 9.21
C GLN A 41 4.51 -18.05 8.48
N ILE A 42 4.85 -19.28 8.07
CA ILE A 42 3.95 -20.22 7.40
C ILE A 42 2.77 -20.56 8.32
N ASP A 43 3.05 -20.93 9.58
CA ASP A 43 2.02 -21.29 10.56
C ASP A 43 1.12 -20.11 10.92
N THR A 44 1.68 -18.91 11.01
CA THR A 44 0.91 -17.69 11.27
C THR A 44 -0.02 -17.36 10.10
N PHE A 45 0.47 -17.52 8.88
CA PHE A 45 -0.34 -17.31 7.68
C PHE A 45 -1.45 -18.37 7.60
N ALA A 46 -1.15 -19.65 7.85
CA ALA A 46 -2.13 -20.72 7.90
C ALA A 46 -3.26 -20.42 8.88
N ARG A 47 -2.94 -20.01 10.11
CA ARG A 47 -3.94 -19.62 11.12
C ARG A 47 -4.77 -18.40 10.71
N THR A 48 -4.16 -17.43 10.02
CA THR A 48 -4.85 -16.20 9.61
C THR A 48 -5.83 -16.45 8.47
N THR A 49 -5.51 -17.38 7.56
CA THR A 49 -6.28 -17.67 6.34
C THR A 49 -7.11 -18.94 6.45
N ASP A 50 -6.95 -19.69 7.55
CA ASP A 50 -7.53 -21.03 7.78
C ASP A 50 -7.10 -22.09 6.75
N ASP A 51 -6.00 -21.85 6.03
CA ASP A 51 -5.39 -22.80 5.11
C ASP A 51 -4.37 -23.67 5.86
N ASN A 52 -4.90 -24.70 6.54
CA ASN A 52 -4.15 -25.60 7.40
C ASN A 52 -3.71 -26.91 6.68
N GLN A 53 -3.47 -26.87 5.38
CA GLN A 53 -3.02 -28.04 4.63
C GLN A 53 -1.69 -28.58 5.18
N TRP A 54 -1.61 -29.91 5.37
CA TRP A 54 -0.44 -30.56 5.97
C TRP A 54 0.91 -30.25 5.30
N ILE A 55 0.89 -29.95 3.99
CA ILE A 55 2.08 -29.61 3.21
C ILE A 55 2.76 -28.32 3.71
N HIS A 56 2.04 -27.49 4.44
CA HIS A 56 2.50 -26.21 5.01
C HIS A 56 2.88 -26.35 6.49
N ILE A 57 2.02 -27.03 7.28
CA ILE A 57 2.09 -26.97 8.74
C ILE A 57 2.55 -28.23 9.42
N ASN A 58 2.80 -29.33 8.67
CA ASN A 58 3.22 -30.59 9.27
C ASN A 58 4.57 -31.08 8.70
N PRO A 59 5.70 -30.78 9.38
CA PRO A 59 7.03 -31.15 8.90
C PRO A 59 7.22 -32.66 8.70
N GLU A 60 6.66 -33.50 9.59
CA GLU A 60 6.79 -34.94 9.51
C GLU A 60 6.06 -35.53 8.29
N MET A 61 4.82 -35.07 8.07
CA MET A 61 4.06 -35.43 6.88
C MET A 61 4.74 -34.94 5.61
N ALA A 62 5.24 -33.69 5.62
CA ALA A 62 5.94 -33.10 4.48
C ALA A 62 7.22 -33.87 4.15
N LYS A 63 8.01 -34.27 5.16
CA LYS A 63 9.22 -35.10 4.99
C LYS A 63 8.91 -36.46 4.36
N LYS A 64 7.81 -37.06 4.78
CA LYS A 64 7.44 -38.43 4.35
C LYS A 64 6.77 -38.43 2.97
N HIS A 65 5.81 -37.51 2.73
CA HIS A 65 4.88 -37.62 1.62
C HIS A 65 5.02 -36.50 0.58
N SER A 66 5.62 -35.34 0.94
CA SER A 66 5.80 -34.25 -0.03
C SER A 66 6.97 -34.53 -0.98
N PRO A 67 6.84 -34.18 -2.26
CA PRO A 67 7.96 -34.21 -3.21
C PRO A 67 9.10 -33.27 -2.81
N TYR A 68 8.80 -32.23 -2.02
CA TYR A 68 9.76 -31.24 -1.55
C TYR A 68 10.52 -31.66 -0.29
N LYS A 69 10.09 -32.77 0.41
CA LYS A 69 10.67 -33.29 1.64
C LYS A 69 10.75 -32.30 2.81
N LYS A 70 10.13 -31.16 2.69
CA LYS A 70 10.02 -30.07 3.69
C LYS A 70 8.67 -29.39 3.55
N PRO A 71 8.17 -28.70 4.59
CA PRO A 71 7.04 -27.78 4.42
C PRO A 71 7.35 -26.72 3.37
N ILE A 72 6.34 -26.30 2.65
CA ILE A 72 6.41 -25.19 1.69
C ILE A 72 5.53 -24.04 2.16
N ALA A 73 5.91 -22.82 1.83
CA ALA A 73 5.08 -21.65 2.05
C ALA A 73 3.85 -21.67 1.13
N HIS A 74 2.74 -21.13 1.63
CA HIS A 74 1.59 -20.83 0.78
C HIS A 74 1.98 -19.84 -0.33
N GLY A 75 1.51 -20.05 -1.54
CA GLY A 75 1.80 -19.12 -2.64
C GLY A 75 1.33 -17.68 -2.30
N PHE A 76 0.18 -17.55 -1.65
CA PHE A 76 -0.33 -16.25 -1.21
C PHE A 76 0.49 -15.62 -0.09
N LEU A 77 1.16 -16.37 0.78
CA LEU A 77 2.14 -15.82 1.72
C LEU A 77 3.28 -15.15 0.95
N ILE A 78 3.84 -15.83 -0.05
CA ILE A 78 4.91 -15.28 -0.89
C ILE A 78 4.44 -14.01 -1.61
N LEU A 79 3.25 -14.03 -2.20
CA LEU A 79 2.67 -12.88 -2.87
C LEU A 79 2.43 -11.69 -1.92
N SER A 80 2.00 -11.95 -0.68
CA SER A 80 1.74 -10.89 0.32
C SER A 80 3.00 -10.13 0.73
N LEU A 81 4.20 -10.69 0.53
CA LEU A 81 5.48 -10.00 0.72
C LEU A 81 5.75 -8.92 -0.33
N ALA A 82 4.92 -8.81 -1.37
CA ALA A 82 5.05 -7.77 -2.41
C ALA A 82 5.16 -6.37 -1.80
N SER A 83 4.32 -6.02 -0.83
CA SER A 83 4.34 -4.70 -0.19
C SER A 83 5.67 -4.44 0.54
N LYS A 84 6.16 -5.42 1.32
CA LYS A 84 7.48 -5.33 1.98
C LYS A 84 8.58 -5.05 0.96
N PHE A 85 8.64 -5.85 -0.09
CA PHE A 85 9.70 -5.71 -1.11
C PHE A 85 9.58 -4.44 -1.93
N CYS A 86 8.36 -3.97 -2.22
CA CYS A 86 8.16 -2.66 -2.85
C CYS A 86 8.68 -1.53 -1.96
N TYR A 87 8.43 -1.55 -0.65
CA TYR A 87 8.98 -0.56 0.29
C TYR A 87 10.51 -0.62 0.40
N GLU A 88 11.14 -1.76 0.16
CA GLU A 88 12.59 -1.88 0.15
C GLU A 88 13.21 -1.35 -1.15
N THR A 89 12.51 -1.47 -2.28
CA THR A 89 13.04 -1.20 -3.63
C THR A 89 12.66 0.17 -4.20
N VAL A 90 11.58 0.79 -3.67
CA VAL A 90 11.13 2.11 -4.14
C VAL A 90 10.90 3.02 -2.93
N LYS A 91 11.66 4.12 -2.85
CA LYS A 91 11.61 5.10 -1.76
C LYS A 91 10.93 6.37 -2.23
N PHE A 92 9.66 6.55 -1.94
CA PHE A 92 8.93 7.77 -2.23
C PHE A 92 9.15 8.82 -1.13
N LYS A 93 9.52 10.06 -1.51
CA LYS A 93 9.74 11.18 -0.56
C LYS A 93 8.49 12.01 -0.27
N ASN A 94 7.56 12.09 -1.23
CA ASN A 94 6.39 12.96 -1.18
C ASN A 94 5.09 12.22 -1.56
N VAL A 95 4.90 11.01 -1.02
CA VAL A 95 3.65 10.24 -1.14
C VAL A 95 2.98 10.19 0.23
N GLY A 96 1.73 10.64 0.31
CA GLY A 96 0.95 10.63 1.53
C GLY A 96 0.24 9.29 1.75
N MET A 97 -0.17 8.62 0.67
CA MET A 97 -0.89 7.36 0.75
C MET A 97 -0.57 6.47 -0.46
N GLY A 98 -0.37 5.17 -0.20
CA GLY A 98 -0.25 4.12 -1.20
C GLY A 98 -1.31 3.04 -0.98
N ILE A 99 -1.93 2.56 -2.05
CA ILE A 99 -2.97 1.53 -2.01
C ILE A 99 -2.57 0.38 -2.92
N ASN A 100 -2.64 -0.85 -2.41
CA ASN A 100 -2.58 -2.05 -3.24
C ASN A 100 -3.93 -2.20 -3.96
N TYR A 101 -3.97 -1.90 -5.25
CA TYR A 101 -5.22 -1.84 -6.01
C TYR A 101 -5.60 -3.19 -6.60
N GLY A 102 -4.62 -3.97 -7.05
CA GLY A 102 -4.90 -5.27 -7.65
C GLY A 102 -3.69 -5.91 -8.31
N LEU A 103 -3.97 -6.97 -9.05
CA LEU A 103 -3.00 -7.80 -9.75
C LEU A 103 -3.59 -8.20 -11.11
N ASP A 104 -2.81 -8.08 -12.20
CA ASP A 104 -3.24 -8.54 -13.52
C ASP A 104 -2.83 -10.00 -13.76
N LYS A 105 -1.58 -10.34 -13.50
CA LYS A 105 -1.03 -11.68 -13.74
C LYS A 105 -0.26 -12.14 -12.52
N VAL A 106 -0.56 -13.36 -12.07
CA VAL A 106 0.17 -14.03 -10.99
C VAL A 106 0.47 -15.46 -11.42
N ARG A 107 1.70 -15.91 -11.23
CA ARG A 107 2.11 -17.30 -11.41
C ARG A 107 3.06 -17.72 -10.30
N PHE A 108 2.70 -18.76 -9.57
CA PHE A 108 3.57 -19.45 -8.63
C PHE A 108 4.34 -20.54 -9.40
N MET A 109 5.61 -20.30 -9.62
CA MET A 109 6.41 -21.10 -10.57
C MET A 109 7.27 -22.13 -9.88
N ASN A 110 7.66 -21.90 -8.61
CA ASN A 110 8.47 -22.82 -7.84
C ASN A 110 8.03 -22.78 -6.37
N ALA A 111 8.06 -23.96 -5.71
CA ALA A 111 7.71 -24.06 -4.30
C ALA A 111 8.79 -23.42 -3.43
N THR A 112 8.37 -22.60 -2.48
CA THR A 112 9.27 -22.00 -1.50
C THR A 112 9.27 -22.85 -0.25
N THR A 113 10.31 -23.66 -0.08
CA THR A 113 10.44 -24.52 1.12
C THR A 113 10.81 -23.69 2.35
N VAL A 114 10.44 -24.17 3.53
CA VAL A 114 10.87 -23.57 4.80
C VAL A 114 12.41 -23.44 4.85
N GLY A 115 12.91 -22.30 5.31
CA GLY A 115 14.33 -21.95 5.35
C GLY A 115 14.89 -21.36 4.04
N SER A 116 14.10 -21.30 2.96
CA SER A 116 14.54 -20.66 1.73
C SER A 116 14.74 -19.15 1.92
N LEU A 117 15.76 -18.63 1.23
CA LEU A 117 15.97 -17.18 1.09
C LEU A 117 15.25 -16.68 -0.16
N ILE A 118 14.45 -15.66 0.01
CA ILE A 118 13.67 -15.02 -1.05
C ILE A 118 13.94 -13.52 -1.09
N ARG A 119 13.93 -12.93 -2.28
CA ARG A 119 13.94 -11.48 -2.51
C ARG A 119 13.07 -11.12 -3.70
N ALA A 120 12.78 -9.88 -3.91
CA ALA A 120 12.09 -9.44 -5.12
C ALA A 120 12.94 -8.48 -5.96
N ARG A 121 12.83 -8.66 -7.27
CA ARG A 121 13.26 -7.71 -8.29
C ARG A 121 12.04 -6.99 -8.80
N VAL A 122 12.05 -5.66 -8.75
CA VAL A 122 10.89 -4.82 -9.06
C VAL A 122 11.20 -3.93 -10.24
N SER A 123 10.35 -3.98 -11.27
CA SER A 123 10.44 -3.13 -12.46
C SER A 123 9.11 -2.40 -12.69
N LEU A 124 9.17 -1.16 -13.16
CA LEU A 124 7.97 -0.42 -13.54
C LEU A 124 7.54 -0.82 -14.96
N ILE A 125 6.27 -1.21 -15.11
CA ILE A 125 5.67 -1.51 -16.43
C ILE A 125 5.09 -0.22 -17.02
N SER A 126 4.20 0.44 -16.29
CA SER A 126 3.46 1.60 -16.79
C SER A 126 2.97 2.50 -15.65
N THR A 127 2.60 3.71 -16.01
CA THR A 127 1.96 4.69 -15.14
C THR A 127 0.76 5.30 -15.85
N GLU A 128 -0.24 5.73 -15.07
CA GLU A 128 -1.44 6.42 -15.54
C GLU A 128 -1.83 7.50 -14.53
N ASP A 129 -2.09 8.70 -15.00
CA ASP A 129 -2.58 9.79 -14.14
C ASP A 129 -3.99 9.49 -13.67
N ILE A 130 -4.23 9.68 -12.38
CA ILE A 130 -5.55 9.63 -11.77
C ILE A 130 -5.78 10.90 -10.96
N PRO A 131 -7.03 11.27 -10.65
CA PRO A 131 -7.31 12.42 -9.80
C PRO A 131 -6.53 12.36 -8.47
N GLY A 132 -5.71 13.39 -8.21
CA GLY A 132 -4.89 13.50 -6.99
C GLY A 132 -3.69 12.57 -6.89
N GLY A 133 -3.39 11.76 -7.91
CA GLY A 133 -2.35 10.75 -7.80
C GLY A 133 -1.93 10.07 -9.10
N LEU A 134 -1.37 8.89 -8.94
CA LEU A 134 -0.86 8.06 -10.02
C LEU A 134 -1.25 6.59 -9.78
N ARG A 135 -1.81 5.95 -10.79
CA ARG A 135 -1.90 4.49 -10.89
C ARG A 135 -0.65 3.99 -11.58
N TYR A 136 -0.03 2.95 -11.03
CA TYR A 136 1.16 2.38 -11.66
C TYR A 136 1.16 0.87 -11.53
N LYS A 137 1.74 0.23 -12.55
CA LYS A 137 1.88 -1.22 -12.64
C LYS A 137 3.35 -1.60 -12.57
N MET A 138 3.66 -2.53 -11.69
CA MET A 138 5.01 -3.07 -11.50
C MET A 138 5.03 -4.56 -11.80
N LYS A 139 6.15 -5.04 -12.36
CA LYS A 139 6.48 -6.46 -12.44
C LYS A 139 7.33 -6.81 -11.23
N LEU A 140 6.91 -7.78 -10.46
CA LEU A 140 7.65 -8.35 -9.35
C LEU A 140 8.08 -9.76 -9.70
N ILE A 141 9.38 -10.05 -9.58
CA ILE A 141 9.96 -11.39 -9.70
C ILE A 141 10.51 -11.77 -8.34
N PHE A 142 9.88 -12.76 -7.70
CA PHE A 142 10.28 -13.27 -6.39
C PHE A 142 11.33 -14.35 -6.59
N GLU A 143 12.60 -13.99 -6.47
CA GLU A 143 13.74 -14.88 -6.67
C GLU A 143 13.97 -15.77 -5.45
N LEU A 144 14.35 -17.04 -5.70
CA LEU A 144 14.81 -17.98 -4.68
C LEU A 144 16.34 -18.14 -4.80
N LYS A 145 17.05 -17.96 -3.70
CA LYS A 145 18.52 -18.08 -3.70
C LYS A 145 18.95 -19.48 -4.15
N GLY A 146 19.81 -19.53 -5.16
CA GLY A 146 20.31 -20.78 -5.73
C GLY A 146 19.34 -21.51 -6.66
N GLN A 147 18.24 -20.86 -7.09
CA GLN A 147 17.28 -21.42 -8.04
C GLN A 147 17.17 -20.53 -9.28
N GLU A 148 17.13 -21.11 -10.47
CA GLU A 148 16.91 -20.37 -11.73
C GLU A 148 15.45 -19.90 -11.86
N LYS A 149 14.50 -20.76 -11.44
CA LYS A 149 13.08 -20.42 -11.51
C LYS A 149 12.66 -19.64 -10.26
N PRO A 150 12.00 -18.48 -10.42
CA PRO A 150 11.50 -17.71 -9.29
C PRO A 150 10.34 -18.43 -8.57
N ALA A 151 10.11 -18.10 -7.31
CA ALA A 151 8.95 -18.57 -6.56
C ALA A 151 7.64 -18.06 -7.18
N CYS A 152 7.61 -16.77 -7.51
CA CYS A 152 6.43 -16.11 -8.05
C CYS A 152 6.83 -15.02 -9.04
N VAL A 153 5.98 -14.79 -10.02
CA VAL A 153 5.99 -13.58 -10.87
C VAL A 153 4.61 -12.96 -10.83
N ALA A 154 4.54 -11.65 -10.57
CA ALA A 154 3.28 -10.92 -10.48
C ALA A 154 3.36 -9.57 -11.21
N GLU A 155 2.25 -9.17 -11.85
CA GLU A 155 2.01 -7.80 -12.29
C GLU A 155 1.13 -7.11 -11.23
N PHE A 156 1.73 -6.25 -10.44
CA PHE A 156 1.15 -5.61 -9.27
C PHE A 156 0.70 -4.20 -9.61
N ILE A 157 -0.55 -3.85 -9.30
CA ILE A 157 -1.13 -2.55 -9.55
C ILE A 157 -1.29 -1.81 -8.23
N ALA A 158 -0.74 -0.60 -8.17
CA ALA A 158 -0.88 0.26 -7.01
C ALA A 158 -1.36 1.66 -7.39
N LEU A 159 -2.00 2.31 -6.43
CA LEU A 159 -2.32 3.74 -6.49
C LEU A 159 -1.43 4.47 -5.50
N ALA A 160 -0.92 5.63 -5.86
CA ALA A 160 -0.24 6.53 -4.94
C ALA A 160 -0.80 7.92 -5.06
N TYR A 161 -0.99 8.56 -3.92
CA TYR A 161 -1.51 9.92 -3.82
C TYR A 161 -0.45 10.84 -3.23
N SER A 162 -0.30 12.03 -3.81
CA SER A 162 0.66 13.02 -3.34
C SER A 162 0.33 13.49 -1.93
N ASP A 163 1.36 13.71 -1.11
CA ASP A 163 1.20 14.34 0.19
C ASP A 163 0.85 15.83 0.00
N THR A 164 -0.43 16.14 0.13
CA THR A 164 -0.94 17.52 0.03
C THR A 164 -0.63 18.36 1.27
N SER A 165 -0.25 17.75 2.39
CA SER A 165 0.02 18.44 3.66
C SER A 165 1.25 19.37 3.59
N LYS A 166 2.21 19.08 2.71
CA LYS A 166 3.43 19.89 2.53
C LYS A 166 3.28 21.09 1.61
N LYS A 167 2.22 21.19 0.81
CA LYS A 167 1.98 22.37 -0.05
C LYS A 167 1.48 23.60 0.71
N ASN A 168 0.95 23.45 1.91
CA ASN A 168 0.35 24.53 2.69
C ASN A 168 1.32 25.37 3.53
N ASN A 169 2.64 25.09 3.51
CA ASN A 169 3.62 25.86 4.30
C ASN A 169 4.30 27.02 3.55
N LYS A 170 3.84 27.41 2.37
CA LYS A 170 4.48 28.49 1.58
C LYS A 170 3.55 29.62 1.13
N THR A 171 2.42 29.87 1.81
CA THR A 171 1.72 31.16 1.62
C THR A 171 0.87 31.47 2.86
N ILE A 172 1.51 32.02 3.90
CA ILE A 172 0.78 32.77 4.91
C ILE A 172 0.85 34.24 4.47
N SER A 173 -0.15 34.68 3.72
CA SER A 173 -0.52 36.08 3.64
C SER A 173 -2.01 36.21 3.38
N SER A 174 -2.66 36.89 4.32
CA SER A 174 -4.03 37.39 4.35
C SER A 174 -5.13 36.51 4.91
N ASN A 175 -5.49 36.87 6.17
CA ASN A 175 -6.60 36.31 6.96
C ASN A 175 -8.04 36.52 6.41
N LYS A 176 -8.20 37.07 5.20
CA LYS A 176 -9.53 37.32 4.59
C LYS A 176 -9.96 36.20 3.63
N ASP A 177 -9.00 35.51 2.99
CA ASP A 177 -9.33 34.46 2.00
C ASP A 177 -9.65 33.12 2.65
N GLN A 178 -9.14 32.88 3.86
CA GLN A 178 -9.42 31.62 4.62
C GLN A 178 -10.89 31.52 5.07
N GLN A 179 -11.55 32.61 5.42
CA GLN A 179 -12.97 32.59 5.79
C GLN A 179 -13.92 32.34 4.60
N LEU A 180 -13.50 32.66 3.39
CA LEU A 180 -14.29 32.42 2.16
C LEU A 180 -14.13 30.99 1.63
N GLU A 181 -12.99 30.31 1.84
CA GLU A 181 -12.80 28.92 1.49
C GLU A 181 -13.52 27.95 2.44
N GLU A 182 -13.61 28.28 3.74
CA GLU A 182 -14.40 27.49 4.71
C GLU A 182 -15.91 27.45 4.37
N LEU A 183 -16.41 28.42 3.65
CA LEU A 183 -17.81 28.52 3.21
C LEU A 183 -18.12 27.76 1.90
N LYS A 184 -17.10 27.34 1.14
CA LYS A 184 -17.28 26.69 -0.19
C LYS A 184 -17.37 25.18 -0.15
N ASN A 185 -16.97 24.52 0.91
CA ASN A 185 -16.93 23.06 0.97
C ASN A 185 -17.69 22.53 2.17
N ASN A 186 -19.01 22.42 2.04
CA ASN A 186 -19.94 22.00 3.10
C ASN A 186 -20.12 20.45 3.15
N THR A 187 -19.13 19.71 2.62
CA THR A 187 -19.18 18.23 2.55
C THR A 187 -18.89 17.55 3.88
N VAL A 188 -18.24 18.27 4.82
CA VAL A 188 -17.99 17.83 6.20
C VAL A 188 -18.29 18.99 7.16
N LEU A 189 -19.15 18.70 8.14
CA LEU A 189 -19.47 19.64 9.20
C LEU A 189 -18.66 19.32 10.44
N PHE A 190 -18.16 20.33 11.14
CA PHE A 190 -17.45 20.21 12.40
C PHE A 190 -18.19 21.00 13.49
N LYS A 191 -18.49 20.34 14.60
CA LYS A 191 -19.04 20.96 15.81
C LYS A 191 -18.25 20.49 17.04
N LYS A 192 -17.89 21.41 17.92
CA LYS A 192 -17.37 21.09 19.24
C LYS A 192 -18.50 21.18 20.25
N ASP A 193 -18.64 20.17 21.09
CA ASP A 193 -19.63 20.08 22.15
C ASP A 193 -18.93 19.65 23.46
N GLY A 194 -18.59 20.61 24.29
CA GLY A 194 -17.72 20.39 25.44
C GLY A 194 -16.33 19.93 25.04
N ASP A 195 -15.93 18.75 25.49
CA ASP A 195 -14.67 18.06 25.16
C ASP A 195 -14.79 17.02 24.04
N ILE A 196 -15.91 17.04 23.32
CA ILE A 196 -16.19 16.13 22.20
C ILE A 196 -16.23 16.93 20.87
N ALA A 197 -15.51 16.43 19.86
CA ALA A 197 -15.69 16.89 18.48
C ALA A 197 -16.71 16.01 17.77
N ILE A 198 -17.71 16.63 17.12
CA ILE A 198 -18.67 15.95 16.26
C ILE A 198 -18.34 16.32 14.82
N VAL A 199 -17.92 15.32 14.04
CA VAL A 199 -17.60 15.45 12.61
C VAL A 199 -18.68 14.73 11.81
N THR A 200 -19.39 15.47 10.95
CA THR A 200 -20.53 14.93 10.20
C THR A 200 -20.21 14.95 8.70
N LEU A 201 -20.23 13.78 8.05
CA LEU A 201 -20.21 13.68 6.60
C LEU A 201 -21.51 14.24 6.05
N ASN A 202 -21.45 15.21 5.14
CA ASN A 202 -22.60 16.01 4.73
C ASN A 202 -22.82 16.04 3.21
N ARG A 203 -23.05 14.86 2.65
CA ARG A 203 -23.49 14.63 1.27
C ARG A 203 -24.70 13.67 1.25
N PRO A 204 -25.81 14.01 1.94
CA PRO A 204 -26.93 13.08 2.14
C PRO A 204 -27.58 12.64 0.84
N GLU A 205 -27.56 13.49 -0.21
CA GLU A 205 -28.10 13.21 -1.55
C GLU A 205 -27.29 12.16 -2.32
N LYS A 206 -26.07 11.88 -1.89
CA LYS A 206 -25.15 10.84 -2.39
C LYS A 206 -24.86 9.76 -1.35
N TYR A 207 -25.70 9.64 -0.31
CA TYR A 207 -25.49 8.72 0.80
C TYR A 207 -24.08 8.84 1.42
N ASN A 208 -23.53 10.05 1.44
CA ASN A 208 -22.17 10.35 1.91
C ASN A 208 -21.08 9.55 1.20
N ALA A 209 -21.26 9.22 -0.09
CA ALA A 209 -20.24 8.58 -0.92
C ALA A 209 -18.95 9.40 -0.91
N VAL A 210 -17.81 8.70 -0.79
CA VAL A 210 -16.49 9.32 -0.72
C VAL A 210 -16.13 9.98 -2.05
N ASN A 211 -15.66 11.22 -1.98
CA ASN A 211 -15.05 11.97 -3.07
C ASN A 211 -13.94 12.88 -2.51
N ASP A 212 -13.19 13.54 -3.37
CA ASP A 212 -12.05 14.34 -2.96
C ASP A 212 -12.44 15.47 -1.99
N ASP A 213 -13.57 16.14 -2.21
CA ASP A 213 -14.06 17.20 -1.32
C ASP A 213 -14.39 16.69 0.09
N LEU A 214 -14.96 15.51 0.19
CA LEU A 214 -15.28 14.89 1.48
C LEU A 214 -14.00 14.46 2.21
N VAL A 215 -13.03 13.91 1.48
CA VAL A 215 -11.71 13.54 2.04
C VAL A 215 -10.97 14.77 2.54
N ASP A 216 -10.96 15.85 1.77
CA ASP A 216 -10.34 17.11 2.18
C ASP A 216 -11.02 17.72 3.41
N GLY A 217 -12.35 17.73 3.43
CA GLY A 217 -13.14 18.20 4.57
C GLY A 217 -12.86 17.38 5.83
N LEU A 218 -12.77 16.05 5.70
CA LEU A 218 -12.48 15.16 6.81
C LEU A 218 -11.07 15.38 7.35
N ASN A 219 -10.06 15.51 6.49
CA ASN A 219 -8.69 15.81 6.88
C ASN A 219 -8.57 17.14 7.62
N LYS A 220 -9.30 18.20 7.17
CA LYS A 220 -9.39 19.49 7.87
C LYS A 220 -10.02 19.33 9.26
N ALA A 221 -11.09 18.56 9.36
CA ALA A 221 -11.76 18.30 10.65
C ALA A 221 -10.84 17.54 11.64
N ILE A 222 -10.15 16.51 11.18
CA ILE A 222 -9.17 15.74 11.99
C ILE A 222 -8.03 16.65 12.46
N ALA A 223 -7.50 17.50 11.58
CA ALA A 223 -6.44 18.43 11.93
C ALA A 223 -6.88 19.47 12.99
N LYS A 224 -8.16 19.89 13.01
CA LYS A 224 -8.73 20.71 14.07
C LYS A 224 -8.77 19.97 15.41
N VAL A 225 -9.18 18.71 15.41
CA VAL A 225 -9.20 17.86 16.62
C VAL A 225 -7.80 17.68 17.19
N GLN A 226 -6.81 17.40 16.33
CA GLN A 226 -5.41 17.18 16.74
C GLN A 226 -4.72 18.42 17.32
N LYS A 227 -5.21 19.62 16.97
CA LYS A 227 -4.64 20.89 17.45
C LYS A 227 -5.31 21.44 18.73
N ASP A 228 -6.42 20.87 19.14
CA ASP A 228 -7.18 21.33 20.30
C ASP A 228 -7.09 20.33 21.44
N ASP A 229 -6.14 20.54 22.35
CA ASP A 229 -5.87 19.67 23.50
C ASP A 229 -7.07 19.53 24.45
N SER A 230 -8.08 20.36 24.33
CA SER A 230 -9.32 20.28 25.12
C SER A 230 -10.32 19.27 24.56
N ILE A 231 -10.09 18.73 23.34
CA ILE A 231 -10.92 17.68 22.74
C ILE A 231 -10.38 16.32 23.20
N ARG A 232 -11.23 15.56 23.88
CA ARG A 232 -10.90 14.23 24.43
C ARG A 232 -11.46 13.07 23.61
N ALA A 233 -12.48 13.33 22.80
CA ALA A 233 -13.11 12.34 21.95
C ALA A 233 -13.61 12.96 20.64
N MET A 234 -13.67 12.14 19.58
CA MET A 234 -14.27 12.51 18.29
C MET A 234 -15.36 11.52 17.94
N VAL A 235 -16.54 12.03 17.54
CA VAL A 235 -17.64 11.27 16.97
C VAL A 235 -17.69 11.55 15.48
N LEU A 236 -17.60 10.50 14.65
CA LEU A 236 -17.80 10.59 13.21
C LEU A 236 -19.20 10.05 12.89
N THR A 237 -20.01 10.85 12.19
CA THR A 237 -21.38 10.49 11.80
C THR A 237 -21.67 10.94 10.37
N GLY A 238 -22.82 10.52 9.81
CA GLY A 238 -23.29 10.95 8.49
C GLY A 238 -24.63 11.65 8.58
N SER A 239 -24.83 12.69 7.77
CA SER A 239 -26.14 13.31 7.58
C SER A 239 -27.05 12.44 6.71
N GLY A 240 -28.37 12.53 6.94
CA GLY A 240 -29.38 11.83 6.14
C GLY A 240 -29.55 10.36 6.54
N LYS A 241 -29.89 9.49 5.57
CA LYS A 241 -30.34 8.12 5.82
C LYS A 241 -29.21 7.09 5.90
N GLY A 242 -27.96 7.46 5.58
CA GLY A 242 -26.82 6.56 5.57
C GLY A 242 -25.57 7.20 6.15
N PHE A 243 -24.71 6.39 6.77
CA PHE A 243 -23.43 6.89 7.27
C PHE A 243 -22.48 7.22 6.11
N CYS A 244 -22.18 6.22 5.27
CA CYS A 244 -21.33 6.31 4.09
C CYS A 244 -21.64 5.13 3.15
N SER A 245 -21.65 5.35 1.85
CA SER A 245 -21.93 4.30 0.84
C SER A 245 -20.68 3.83 0.09
N GLY A 246 -19.51 4.08 0.58
CA GLY A 246 -18.24 3.67 -0.03
C GLY A 246 -17.55 4.77 -0.80
#